data_7a394ae8d95479540bab1290cf2e56fb
#
_entry.id   7a394ae8d95479540bab1290cf2e56fb
#
_cell.length_a   1.000
_cell.length_b   1.000
_cell.length_c   1.000
_cell.angle_alpha   90.00
_cell.angle_beta   90.00
_cell.angle_gamma   90.00
#
_symmetry.space_group_name_H-M   'P 1'
#
loop_
_entity.id
_entity.type
_entity.pdbx_description
1 polymer ?
#
loop_
_entity_poly.entity_id
_entity_poly.type
_entity_poly.pdbx_seq_one_letter_code
_entity_poly.pdbx_strand_id
1 'polypeptide(L)'
;MSKIILFSNIKGGVGKTTLCAHFAEYLSMKGVPVVAVDADIQASLSRHREREVEADPGQTVPWAITRLNTLDSKIVKAAMNEYKEQDGIVLTDCPGNLNDNNLSILYSIADLIVIPMSYDIDTIDATGIFVSVISQKSSARLVFLPNRINTTEGKAHEREMRDETISVLGRLGTVTPRIKQSVVIKRYSTLYPLDKYQYAAVEHAFDRIIEIINQL
;
A
#
# COMPACT_ATOMS: atom_id res chain seq x y z
N MET A 1 -18.42 0.43 -10.08
CA MET A 1 -18.06 -0.06 -8.71
C MET A 1 -16.56 0.05 -8.52
N SER A 2 -16.13 0.62 -7.41
CA SER A 2 -14.69 0.79 -7.13
C SER A 2 -13.98 -0.53 -6.85
N LYS A 3 -12.66 -0.52 -7.04
CA LYS A 3 -11.76 -1.58 -6.55
C LYS A 3 -11.13 -1.15 -5.22
N ILE A 4 -11.22 -2.02 -4.23
CA ILE A 4 -10.70 -1.78 -2.87
C ILE A 4 -9.32 -2.43 -2.73
N ILE A 5 -8.30 -1.61 -2.50
CA ILE A 5 -6.91 -2.02 -2.44
C ILE A 5 -6.32 -1.63 -1.09
N LEU A 6 -5.81 -2.60 -0.36
CA LEU A 6 -5.18 -2.36 0.93
C LEU A 6 -3.66 -2.32 0.79
N PHE A 7 -3.03 -1.35 1.44
CA PHE A 7 -1.58 -1.36 1.70
C PHE A 7 -1.37 -1.84 3.14
N SER A 8 -0.93 -3.09 3.31
CA SER A 8 -0.88 -3.72 4.62
C SER A 8 0.33 -4.64 4.79
N ASN A 9 0.89 -4.64 5.98
CA ASN A 9 1.85 -5.59 6.53
C ASN A 9 1.98 -5.32 8.03
N ILE A 10 2.23 -6.34 8.85
CA ILE A 10 2.45 -6.17 10.29
C ILE A 10 3.81 -5.59 10.63
N LYS A 11 4.79 -5.70 9.73
CA LYS A 11 6.11 -5.11 9.94
C LYS A 11 6.03 -3.58 9.87
N GLY A 12 6.51 -2.92 10.92
CA GLY A 12 6.66 -1.46 10.92
C GLY A 12 7.76 -0.99 9.97
N GLY A 13 7.61 0.21 9.40
CA GLY A 13 8.65 0.85 8.60
C GLY A 13 8.87 0.31 7.18
N VAL A 14 8.10 -0.66 6.70
CA VAL A 14 8.21 -1.21 5.33
C VAL A 14 7.73 -0.26 4.24
N GLY A 15 7.06 0.83 4.62
CA GLY A 15 6.64 1.89 3.70
C GLY A 15 5.17 1.84 3.27
N LYS A 16 4.27 1.24 4.06
CA LYS A 16 2.82 1.20 3.77
C LYS A 16 2.26 2.56 3.38
N THR A 17 2.26 3.51 4.32
CA THR A 17 1.76 4.88 4.11
C THR A 17 2.46 5.60 2.96
N THR A 18 3.77 5.53 2.90
CA THR A 18 4.57 6.17 1.85
C THR A 18 4.21 5.66 0.46
N LEU A 19 4.11 4.34 0.30
CA LEU A 19 3.80 3.73 -1.00
C LEU A 19 2.31 3.86 -1.35
N CYS A 20 1.41 3.87 -0.35
CA CYS A 20 0.00 4.19 -0.55
C CYS A 20 -0.16 5.61 -1.11
N ALA A 21 0.51 6.61 -0.52
CA ALA A 21 0.49 7.98 -1.00
C ALA A 21 1.08 8.13 -2.41
N HIS A 22 2.25 7.54 -2.66
CA HIS A 22 2.85 7.55 -4.00
C HIS A 22 1.96 6.87 -5.04
N PHE A 23 1.29 5.77 -4.68
CA PHE A 23 0.41 5.08 -5.60
C PHE A 23 -0.87 5.86 -5.88
N ALA A 24 -1.43 6.55 -4.87
CA ALA A 24 -2.55 7.46 -5.06
C ALA A 24 -2.19 8.59 -6.04
N GLU A 25 -1.03 9.21 -5.85
CA GLU A 25 -0.54 10.25 -6.76
C GLU A 25 -0.28 9.70 -8.17
N TYR A 26 0.33 8.53 -8.28
CA TYR A 26 0.59 7.87 -9.55
C TYR A 26 -0.70 7.59 -10.34
N LEU A 27 -1.76 7.13 -9.67
CA LEU A 27 -3.08 6.94 -10.26
C LEU A 27 -3.72 8.26 -10.70
N SER A 28 -3.65 9.28 -9.83
CA SER A 28 -4.15 10.63 -10.12
C SER A 28 -3.48 11.23 -11.36
N MET A 29 -2.16 11.12 -11.49
CA MET A 29 -1.41 11.56 -12.67
C MET A 29 -1.81 10.82 -13.95
N LYS A 30 -2.31 9.60 -13.85
CA LYS A 30 -2.87 8.81 -14.98
C LYS A 30 -4.36 9.11 -15.23
N GLY A 31 -4.96 10.04 -14.50
CA GLY A 31 -6.38 10.39 -14.62
C GLY A 31 -7.35 9.36 -14.07
N VAL A 32 -6.87 8.44 -13.22
CA VAL A 32 -7.70 7.43 -12.56
C VAL A 32 -8.31 8.04 -11.29
N PRO A 33 -9.65 8.04 -11.13
CA PRO A 33 -10.28 8.49 -9.89
C PRO A 33 -9.81 7.65 -8.70
N VAL A 34 -9.31 8.30 -7.65
CA VAL A 34 -8.77 7.64 -6.47
C VAL A 34 -9.16 8.36 -5.19
N VAL A 35 -9.49 7.58 -4.18
CA VAL A 35 -9.69 8.00 -2.79
C VAL A 35 -8.76 7.19 -1.90
N ALA A 36 -8.05 7.85 -0.98
CA ALA A 36 -7.27 7.17 0.03
C ALA A 36 -8.01 7.17 1.38
N VAL A 37 -8.08 6.01 2.01
CA VAL A 37 -8.68 5.81 3.33
C VAL A 37 -7.54 5.58 4.33
N ASP A 38 -7.38 6.49 5.27
CA ASP A 38 -6.42 6.39 6.36
C ASP A 38 -7.07 5.61 7.52
N ALA A 39 -6.74 4.32 7.62
CA ALA A 39 -7.27 3.41 8.61
C ALA A 39 -6.34 3.22 9.82
N ASP A 40 -5.19 3.91 9.85
CA ASP A 40 -4.28 3.89 10.99
C ASP A 40 -4.72 4.94 12.03
N ILE A 41 -4.78 4.53 13.28
CA ILE A 41 -5.08 5.43 14.41
C ILE A 41 -4.10 6.61 14.49
N GLN A 42 -2.86 6.41 14.04
CA GLN A 42 -1.86 7.47 13.96
C GLN A 42 -2.20 8.53 12.90
N ALA A 43 -3.09 8.21 11.96
CA ALA A 43 -3.56 9.10 10.90
C ALA A 43 -2.42 9.82 10.17
N SER A 44 -1.34 9.10 9.90
CA SER A 44 -0.10 9.67 9.35
C SER A 44 -0.31 10.26 7.96
N LEU A 45 -1.09 9.61 7.13
CA LEU A 45 -1.42 10.05 5.78
C LEU A 45 -2.26 11.35 5.81
N SER A 46 -3.31 11.36 6.62
CA SER A 46 -4.21 12.51 6.78
C SER A 46 -3.49 13.73 7.36
N ARG A 47 -2.70 13.51 8.43
CA ARG A 47 -1.91 14.61 9.04
C ARG A 47 -0.86 15.18 8.10
N HIS A 48 -0.32 14.35 7.20
CA HIS A 48 0.63 14.84 6.20
C HIS A 48 -0.07 15.79 5.24
N ARG A 49 -1.24 15.42 4.71
CA ARG A 49 -2.05 16.28 3.85
C ARG A 49 -2.44 17.59 4.55
N GLU A 50 -2.90 17.54 5.79
CA GLU A 50 -3.28 18.73 6.57
C GLU A 50 -2.14 19.75 6.65
N ARG A 51 -0.92 19.27 6.96
CA ARG A 51 0.29 20.14 7.01
C ARG A 51 0.66 20.72 5.66
N GLU A 52 0.53 19.95 4.58
CA GLU A 52 0.84 20.43 3.22
C GLU A 52 -0.17 21.50 2.78
N VAL A 53 -1.47 21.27 3.02
CA VAL A 53 -2.52 22.25 2.71
C VAL A 53 -2.39 23.51 3.56
N GLU A 54 -2.01 23.40 4.83
CA GLU A 54 -1.72 24.55 5.69
C GLU A 54 -0.53 25.35 5.17
N ALA A 55 0.50 24.68 4.68
CA ALA A 55 1.70 25.33 4.12
C ALA A 55 1.45 25.95 2.73
N ASP A 56 0.56 25.39 1.92
CA ASP A 56 0.20 25.92 0.60
C ASP A 56 -1.32 25.81 0.35
N PRO A 57 -2.10 26.76 0.92
CA PRO A 57 -3.58 26.73 0.81
C PRO A 57 -4.11 26.96 -0.60
N GLY A 58 -3.28 27.46 -1.51
CA GLY A 58 -3.65 27.74 -2.90
C GLY A 58 -3.54 26.54 -3.83
N GLN A 59 -2.91 25.45 -3.38
CA GLN A 59 -2.70 24.28 -4.21
C GLN A 59 -3.96 23.43 -4.34
N THR A 60 -4.24 22.97 -5.55
CA THR A 60 -5.36 22.06 -5.81
C THR A 60 -5.07 20.67 -5.22
N VAL A 61 -6.04 20.15 -4.48
CA VAL A 61 -5.97 18.79 -3.91
C VAL A 61 -6.20 17.76 -5.01
N PRO A 62 -5.22 16.90 -5.33
CA PRO A 62 -5.32 16.01 -6.49
C PRO A 62 -6.24 14.80 -6.27
N TRP A 63 -6.40 14.35 -5.02
CA TRP A 63 -7.23 13.21 -4.64
C TRP A 63 -7.64 13.31 -3.17
N ALA A 64 -8.77 12.71 -2.82
CA ALA A 64 -9.32 12.80 -1.47
C ALA A 64 -8.62 11.86 -0.48
N ILE A 65 -8.53 12.28 0.78
CA ILE A 65 -8.16 11.44 1.93
C ILE A 65 -9.29 11.48 2.94
N THR A 66 -9.72 10.29 3.40
CA THR A 66 -10.73 10.16 4.45
C THR A 66 -10.16 9.36 5.61
N ARG A 67 -10.33 9.85 6.83
CA ARG A 67 -9.99 9.08 8.04
C ARG A 67 -11.10 8.06 8.32
N LEU A 68 -10.70 6.82 8.57
CA LEU A 68 -11.61 5.76 8.96
C LEU A 68 -11.42 5.42 10.44
N ASN A 69 -12.49 5.58 11.22
CA ASN A 69 -12.47 5.09 12.60
C ASN A 69 -12.64 3.57 12.61
N THR A 70 -11.55 2.86 12.82
CA THR A 70 -11.52 1.39 12.86
C THR A 70 -12.00 0.80 14.20
N LEU A 71 -12.26 1.62 15.22
CA LEU A 71 -12.73 1.15 16.53
C LEU A 71 -14.21 0.71 16.54
N ASP A 72 -14.98 1.10 15.52
CA ASP A 72 -16.38 0.72 15.36
C ASP A 72 -16.62 -0.06 14.05
N SER A 73 -16.97 -1.33 14.20
CA SER A 73 -17.22 -2.24 13.08
C SER A 73 -18.39 -1.81 12.19
N LYS A 74 -19.40 -1.11 12.73
CA LYS A 74 -20.54 -0.60 11.96
C LYS A 74 -20.09 0.55 11.05
N ILE A 75 -19.26 1.44 11.59
CA ILE A 75 -18.68 2.55 10.81
C ILE A 75 -17.81 2.00 9.69
N VAL A 76 -16.94 1.02 9.98
CA VAL A 76 -16.10 0.39 8.96
C VAL A 76 -16.94 -0.22 7.85
N LYS A 77 -17.96 -1.02 8.20
CA LYS A 77 -18.85 -1.66 7.20
C LYS A 77 -19.60 -0.65 6.37
N ALA A 78 -20.18 0.38 7.01
CA ALA A 78 -20.95 1.42 6.31
C ALA A 78 -20.07 2.18 5.32
N ALA A 79 -18.92 2.68 5.77
CA ALA A 79 -17.98 3.42 4.93
C ALA A 79 -17.50 2.57 3.73
N MET A 80 -17.13 1.32 3.96
CA MET A 80 -16.61 0.47 2.89
C MET A 80 -17.69 0.05 1.88
N ASN A 81 -18.95 -0.10 2.32
CA ASN A 81 -20.07 -0.31 1.40
C ASN A 81 -20.32 0.93 0.54
N GLU A 82 -20.27 2.12 1.13
CA GLU A 82 -20.40 3.37 0.39
C GLU A 82 -19.27 3.53 -0.64
N TYR A 83 -18.04 3.20 -0.28
CA TYR A 83 -16.93 3.24 -1.23
C TYR A 83 -17.09 2.25 -2.38
N LYS A 84 -17.66 1.06 -2.16
CA LYS A 84 -17.92 0.09 -3.22
C LYS A 84 -18.86 0.61 -4.31
N GLU A 85 -19.81 1.46 -3.95
CA GLU A 85 -20.77 2.04 -4.89
C GLU A 85 -20.17 3.17 -5.75
N GLN A 86 -19.00 3.69 -5.38
CA GLN A 86 -18.32 4.74 -6.13
C GLN A 86 -17.59 4.15 -7.35
N ASP A 87 -17.19 4.99 -8.29
CA ASP A 87 -16.29 4.62 -9.39
C ASP A 87 -14.84 4.95 -9.03
N GLY A 88 -13.90 4.15 -9.54
CA GLY A 88 -12.47 4.38 -9.36
C GLY A 88 -11.79 3.39 -8.44
N ILE A 89 -10.75 3.84 -7.76
CA ILE A 89 -9.91 3.02 -6.87
C ILE A 89 -9.94 3.59 -5.45
N VAL A 90 -10.22 2.72 -4.49
CA VAL A 90 -10.13 3.04 -3.06
C VAL A 90 -8.87 2.40 -2.50
N LEU A 91 -7.91 3.21 -2.11
CA LEU A 91 -6.68 2.78 -1.44
C LEU A 91 -6.88 2.88 0.07
N THR A 92 -6.51 1.86 0.83
CA THR A 92 -6.56 1.91 2.29
C THR A 92 -5.17 1.74 2.86
N ASP A 93 -4.69 2.76 3.59
CA ASP A 93 -3.46 2.67 4.40
C ASP A 93 -3.80 2.00 5.73
N CYS A 94 -3.35 0.76 5.89
CA CYS A 94 -3.68 -0.07 7.04
C CYS A 94 -2.63 0.05 8.16
N PRO A 95 -3.05 -0.02 9.44
CA PRO A 95 -2.13 -0.08 10.56
C PRO A 95 -1.23 -1.33 10.53
N GLY A 96 -0.13 -1.26 11.26
CA GLY A 96 0.86 -2.35 11.35
C GLY A 96 0.52 -3.41 12.39
N ASN A 97 -0.77 -3.70 12.65
CA ASN A 97 -1.18 -4.74 13.59
C ASN A 97 -2.33 -5.59 13.03
N LEU A 98 -2.52 -6.79 13.58
CA LEU A 98 -3.61 -7.71 13.22
C LEU A 98 -4.60 -7.94 14.36
N ASN A 99 -4.39 -7.28 15.51
CA ASN A 99 -5.15 -7.56 16.74
C ASN A 99 -6.53 -6.88 16.76
N ASP A 100 -6.82 -6.02 15.80
CA ASP A 100 -8.13 -5.38 15.69
C ASP A 100 -9.07 -6.25 14.85
N ASN A 101 -10.11 -6.77 15.47
CA ASN A 101 -11.13 -7.56 14.80
C ASN A 101 -11.86 -6.76 13.70
N ASN A 102 -11.94 -5.45 13.83
CA ASN A 102 -12.60 -4.59 12.86
C ASN A 102 -11.78 -4.47 11.56
N LEU A 103 -10.46 -4.59 11.64
CA LEU A 103 -9.60 -4.68 10.44
C LEU A 103 -9.91 -5.93 9.60
N SER A 104 -10.40 -7.01 10.22
CA SER A 104 -10.85 -8.21 9.49
C SER A 104 -11.93 -7.89 8.46
N ILE A 105 -12.74 -6.86 8.70
CA ILE A 105 -13.77 -6.40 7.76
C ILE A 105 -13.09 -5.84 6.49
N LEU A 106 -12.06 -5.01 6.65
CA LEU A 106 -11.31 -4.44 5.53
C LEU A 106 -10.72 -5.55 4.66
N TYR A 107 -10.08 -6.54 5.29
CA TYR A 107 -9.50 -7.67 4.57
C TYR A 107 -10.54 -8.53 3.84
N SER A 108 -11.74 -8.72 4.44
CA SER A 108 -12.79 -9.54 3.84
C SER A 108 -13.43 -8.93 2.59
N ILE A 109 -13.35 -7.62 2.42
CA ILE A 109 -13.95 -6.90 1.30
C ILE A 109 -12.94 -6.39 0.28
N ALA A 110 -11.64 -6.55 0.56
CA ALA A 110 -10.59 -6.15 -0.35
C ALA A 110 -10.59 -6.96 -1.65
N ASP A 111 -10.33 -6.31 -2.76
CA ASP A 111 -10.08 -6.95 -4.05
C ASP A 111 -8.59 -7.30 -4.20
N LEU A 112 -7.71 -6.46 -3.64
CA LEU A 112 -6.26 -6.61 -3.69
C LEU A 112 -5.62 -6.19 -2.37
N ILE A 113 -4.58 -6.92 -1.94
CA ILE A 113 -3.75 -6.53 -0.82
C ILE A 113 -2.31 -6.37 -1.31
N VAL A 114 -1.84 -5.14 -1.32
CA VAL A 114 -0.44 -4.80 -1.59
C VAL A 114 0.34 -4.90 -0.28
N ILE A 115 1.40 -5.70 -0.28
CA ILE A 115 2.21 -6.03 0.89
C ILE A 115 3.62 -5.48 0.68
N PRO A 116 3.91 -4.24 1.11
CA PRO A 116 5.26 -3.70 1.09
C PRO A 116 6.16 -4.52 2.00
N MET A 117 7.35 -4.88 1.51
CA MET A 117 8.32 -5.68 2.26
C MET A 117 9.75 -5.44 1.79
N SER A 118 10.71 -5.81 2.60
CA SER A 118 12.14 -5.92 2.23
C SER A 118 12.62 -7.36 2.39
N TYR A 119 13.82 -7.65 1.91
CA TYR A 119 14.37 -9.01 1.96
C TYR A 119 15.25 -9.27 3.19
N ASP A 120 15.10 -8.49 4.26
CA ASP A 120 15.68 -8.83 5.56
C ASP A 120 14.83 -9.89 6.27
N ILE A 121 15.50 -10.74 7.05
CA ILE A 121 14.90 -11.91 7.72
C ILE A 121 13.66 -11.52 8.53
N ASP A 122 13.78 -10.48 9.35
CA ASP A 122 12.67 -10.03 10.20
C ASP A 122 11.43 -9.61 9.40
N THR A 123 11.64 -9.00 8.23
CA THR A 123 10.55 -8.59 7.35
C THR A 123 9.94 -9.78 6.63
N ILE A 124 10.75 -10.74 6.20
CA ILE A 124 10.29 -11.98 5.58
C ILE A 124 9.43 -12.77 6.57
N ASP A 125 9.89 -12.97 7.80
CA ASP A 125 9.16 -13.69 8.84
C ASP A 125 7.83 -13.00 9.18
N ALA A 126 7.86 -11.69 9.40
CA ALA A 126 6.65 -10.91 9.66
C ALA A 126 5.65 -10.98 8.48
N THR A 127 6.15 -10.94 7.25
CA THR A 127 5.32 -11.08 6.05
C THR A 127 4.70 -12.49 5.96
N GLY A 128 5.45 -13.54 6.28
CA GLY A 128 4.96 -14.91 6.35
C GLY A 128 3.81 -15.07 7.35
N ILE A 129 3.98 -14.53 8.58
CA ILE A 129 2.93 -14.51 9.62
C ILE A 129 1.71 -13.74 9.10
N PHE A 130 1.91 -12.55 8.53
CA PHE A 130 0.85 -11.74 7.97
C PHE A 130 0.03 -12.51 6.93
N VAL A 131 0.69 -13.10 5.94
CA VAL A 131 0.04 -13.87 4.86
C VAL A 131 -0.74 -15.05 5.42
N SER A 132 -0.19 -15.80 6.39
CA SER A 132 -0.87 -16.95 6.98
C SER A 132 -2.18 -16.57 7.67
N VAL A 133 -2.22 -15.41 8.33
CA VAL A 133 -3.44 -14.89 8.98
C VAL A 133 -4.43 -14.34 7.95
N ILE A 134 -3.94 -13.58 6.96
CA ILE A 134 -4.81 -12.92 5.98
C ILE A 134 -5.46 -13.92 5.03
N SER A 135 -4.77 -14.99 4.62
CA SER A 135 -5.32 -16.04 3.77
C SER A 135 -6.54 -16.75 4.37
N GLN A 136 -6.74 -16.66 5.70
CA GLN A 136 -7.92 -17.18 6.38
C GLN A 136 -9.08 -16.17 6.45
N LYS A 137 -8.82 -14.89 6.20
CA LYS A 137 -9.77 -13.78 6.39
C LYS A 137 -10.18 -13.09 5.09
N SER A 138 -9.45 -13.32 4.01
CA SER A 138 -9.59 -12.61 2.74
C SER A 138 -9.43 -13.53 1.54
N SER A 139 -10.23 -13.30 0.51
CA SER A 139 -10.07 -13.88 -0.82
C SER A 139 -9.36 -12.93 -1.79
N ALA A 140 -8.89 -11.78 -1.32
CA ALA A 140 -8.20 -10.79 -2.14
C ALA A 140 -6.94 -11.38 -2.79
N ARG A 141 -6.63 -10.91 -3.98
CA ARG A 141 -5.31 -11.21 -4.58
C ARG A 141 -4.20 -10.57 -3.75
N LEU A 142 -3.09 -11.29 -3.59
CA LEU A 142 -1.92 -10.78 -2.87
C LEU A 142 -0.87 -10.27 -3.85
N VAL A 143 -0.34 -9.08 -3.57
CA VAL A 143 0.76 -8.48 -4.32
C VAL A 143 1.88 -8.11 -3.35
N PHE A 144 3.01 -8.77 -3.49
CA PHE A 144 4.22 -8.47 -2.73
C PHE A 144 4.99 -7.35 -3.43
N LEU A 145 5.20 -6.25 -2.73
CA LEU A 145 5.88 -5.06 -3.25
C LEU A 145 7.24 -4.91 -2.55
N PRO A 146 8.34 -5.47 -3.15
CA PRO A 146 9.67 -5.32 -2.60
C PRO A 146 10.09 -3.84 -2.59
N ASN A 147 10.31 -3.29 -1.40
CA ASN A 147 10.64 -1.90 -1.16
C ASN A 147 11.90 -1.76 -0.33
N ARG A 148 12.58 -0.64 -0.45
CA ARG A 148 13.83 -0.33 0.26
C ARG A 148 14.95 -1.33 -0.05
N ILE A 149 14.96 -1.84 -1.28
CA ILE A 149 15.95 -2.83 -1.70
C ILE A 149 17.28 -2.14 -2.00
N ASN A 150 18.30 -2.49 -1.24
CA ASN A 150 19.66 -2.08 -1.54
C ASN A 150 20.24 -3.03 -2.61
N THR A 151 20.61 -2.50 -3.76
CA THR A 151 21.11 -3.29 -4.89
C THR A 151 22.62 -3.48 -4.87
N THR A 152 23.32 -2.75 -4.01
CA THR A 152 24.78 -2.85 -3.84
C THR A 152 25.16 -3.81 -2.72
N GLU A 153 24.24 -4.18 -1.85
CA GLU A 153 24.40 -5.19 -0.82
C GLU A 153 24.06 -6.57 -1.38
N GLY A 154 24.78 -7.56 -0.94
CA GLY A 154 24.45 -8.96 -1.16
C GLY A 154 25.65 -9.80 -1.47
N LYS A 155 26.10 -10.52 -0.42
CA LYS A 155 26.92 -11.73 -0.56
C LYS A 155 26.11 -12.79 -1.32
N ALA A 156 26.77 -13.82 -1.84
CA ALA A 156 26.11 -14.88 -2.59
C ALA A 156 24.90 -15.48 -1.83
N HIS A 157 25.05 -15.74 -0.55
CA HIS A 157 24.00 -16.25 0.33
C HIS A 157 22.77 -15.34 0.42
N GLU A 158 22.93 -14.00 0.50
CA GLU A 158 21.80 -13.08 0.58
C GLU A 158 21.00 -13.00 -0.73
N ARG A 159 21.69 -13.21 -1.86
CA ARG A 159 21.04 -13.32 -3.17
C ARG A 159 20.22 -14.60 -3.27
N GLU A 160 20.79 -15.73 -2.83
CA GLU A 160 20.10 -17.01 -2.80
C GLU A 160 18.84 -16.96 -1.93
N MET A 161 18.95 -16.45 -0.72
CA MET A 161 17.80 -16.25 0.19
C MET A 161 16.73 -15.35 -0.44
N ARG A 162 17.11 -14.29 -1.13
CA ARG A 162 16.17 -13.41 -1.82
C ARG A 162 15.46 -14.15 -2.96
N ASP A 163 16.17 -14.88 -3.78
CA ASP A 163 15.64 -15.60 -4.93
C ASP A 163 14.68 -16.72 -4.46
N GLU A 164 15.03 -17.41 -3.36
CA GLU A 164 14.15 -18.36 -2.70
C GLU A 164 12.88 -17.68 -2.16
N THR A 165 13.03 -16.55 -1.48
CA THR A 165 11.88 -15.77 -0.97
C THR A 165 10.95 -15.37 -2.11
N ILE A 166 11.47 -14.85 -3.22
CA ILE A 166 10.68 -14.50 -4.41
C ILE A 166 9.93 -15.72 -4.95
N SER A 167 10.59 -16.88 -5.02
CA SER A 167 9.98 -18.13 -5.48
C SER A 167 8.83 -18.57 -4.58
N VAL A 168 9.01 -18.51 -3.25
CA VAL A 168 7.96 -18.87 -2.27
C VAL A 168 6.78 -17.91 -2.38
N LEU A 169 7.04 -16.60 -2.35
CA LEU A 169 5.98 -15.58 -2.45
C LEU A 169 5.24 -15.63 -3.77
N GLY A 170 5.94 -15.96 -4.87
CA GLY A 170 5.35 -16.13 -6.20
C GLY A 170 4.31 -17.25 -6.31
N ARG A 171 4.30 -18.20 -5.37
CA ARG A 171 3.26 -19.24 -5.26
C ARG A 171 2.01 -18.76 -4.51
N LEU A 172 2.14 -17.71 -3.73
CA LEU A 172 1.07 -17.15 -2.88
C LEU A 172 0.40 -15.94 -3.53
N GLY A 173 1.11 -15.25 -4.42
CA GLY A 173 0.62 -14.05 -5.10
C GLY A 173 1.60 -13.55 -6.14
N THR A 174 1.42 -12.30 -6.58
CA THR A 174 2.33 -11.68 -7.54
C THR A 174 3.43 -10.90 -6.81
N VAL A 175 4.70 -11.13 -7.16
CA VAL A 175 5.82 -10.29 -6.73
C VAL A 175 6.09 -9.25 -7.81
N THR A 176 6.02 -7.97 -7.45
CA THR A 176 6.27 -6.87 -8.40
C THR A 176 7.77 -6.65 -8.62
N PRO A 177 8.17 -5.88 -9.65
CA PRO A 177 9.48 -5.27 -9.69
C PRO A 177 9.79 -4.52 -8.39
N ARG A 178 11.06 -4.54 -7.98
CA ARG A 178 11.50 -3.95 -6.71
C ARG A 178 11.62 -2.43 -6.79
N ILE A 179 11.29 -1.76 -5.70
CA ILE A 179 11.61 -0.35 -5.48
C ILE A 179 12.93 -0.27 -4.70
N LYS A 180 13.91 0.43 -5.28
CA LYS A 180 15.22 0.60 -4.64
C LYS A 180 15.13 1.52 -3.43
N GLN A 181 16.00 1.29 -2.45
CA GLN A 181 16.14 2.22 -1.33
C GLN A 181 16.58 3.59 -1.85
N SER A 182 15.78 4.60 -1.58
CA SER A 182 16.05 5.96 -2.04
C SER A 182 15.50 7.00 -1.07
N VAL A 183 16.22 8.10 -0.90
CA VAL A 183 15.74 9.29 -0.17
C VAL A 183 14.56 9.95 -0.87
N VAL A 184 14.48 9.85 -2.20
CA VAL A 184 13.40 10.44 -3.02
C VAL A 184 12.06 9.82 -2.65
N ILE A 185 12.01 8.49 -2.46
CA ILE A 185 10.79 7.77 -2.07
C ILE A 185 10.35 8.12 -0.64
N LYS A 186 11.28 8.45 0.25
CA LYS A 186 10.92 8.89 1.61
C LYS A 186 10.23 10.26 1.65
N ARG A 187 10.46 11.09 0.65
CA ARG A 187 9.91 12.45 0.54
C ARG A 187 8.62 12.43 -0.27
N TYR A 188 7.62 11.68 0.20
CA TYR A 188 6.32 11.70 -0.48
C TYR A 188 5.57 13.00 -0.17
N SER A 189 4.79 13.42 -1.16
CA SER A 189 3.77 14.45 -1.00
C SER A 189 2.40 13.81 -1.21
N THR A 190 1.38 14.41 -0.63
CA THR A 190 -0.02 14.10 -0.90
C THR A 190 -0.68 15.20 -1.74
N LEU A 191 0.01 16.30 -1.99
CA LEU A 191 -0.50 17.51 -2.63
C LEU A 191 0.16 17.79 -3.98
N TYR A 192 1.41 17.38 -4.16
CA TYR A 192 2.19 17.62 -5.37
C TYR A 192 2.43 16.34 -6.17
N PRO A 193 2.48 16.43 -7.51
CA PRO A 193 2.76 15.29 -8.37
C PRO A 193 4.14 14.69 -8.09
N LEU A 194 4.28 13.41 -8.43
CA LEU A 194 5.59 12.75 -8.36
C LEU A 194 6.59 13.50 -9.25
N ASP A 195 7.75 13.81 -8.71
CA ASP A 195 8.84 14.30 -9.53
C ASP A 195 9.38 13.18 -10.45
N LYS A 196 10.22 13.55 -11.44
CA LYS A 196 10.75 12.60 -12.41
C LYS A 196 11.54 11.44 -11.78
N TYR A 197 12.17 11.67 -10.62
CA TYR A 197 12.96 10.64 -9.94
C TYR A 197 12.07 9.72 -9.12
N GLN A 198 11.04 10.26 -8.48
CA GLN A 198 10.03 9.48 -7.78
C GLN A 198 9.25 8.61 -8.77
N TYR A 199 8.79 9.21 -9.87
CA TYR A 199 8.08 8.50 -10.94
C TYR A 199 8.90 7.33 -11.47
N ALA A 200 10.13 7.57 -11.92
CA ALA A 200 11.02 6.53 -12.44
C ALA A 200 11.36 5.43 -11.41
N ALA A 201 11.36 5.76 -10.12
CA ALA A 201 11.64 4.78 -9.07
C ALA A 201 10.49 3.80 -8.81
N VAL A 202 9.24 4.21 -9.07
CA VAL A 202 8.03 3.41 -8.76
C VAL A 202 7.33 2.85 -10.00
N GLU A 203 7.54 3.44 -11.18
CA GLU A 203 6.81 3.17 -12.41
C GLU A 203 6.62 1.67 -12.69
N HIS A 204 7.69 0.91 -12.78
CA HIS A 204 7.60 -0.52 -13.12
C HIS A 204 6.80 -1.34 -12.11
N ALA A 205 6.94 -1.01 -10.82
CA ALA A 205 6.21 -1.70 -9.76
C ALA A 205 4.72 -1.32 -9.77
N PHE A 206 4.43 -0.04 -9.95
CA PHE A 206 3.06 0.47 -9.94
C PHE A 206 2.29 0.12 -11.20
N ASP A 207 2.93 0.13 -12.37
CA ASP A 207 2.31 -0.36 -13.61
C ASP A 207 1.92 -1.85 -13.46
N ARG A 208 2.78 -2.67 -12.83
CA ARG A 208 2.45 -4.05 -12.56
C ARG A 208 1.23 -4.20 -11.64
N ILE A 209 1.09 -3.33 -10.62
CA ILE A 209 -0.10 -3.33 -9.76
C ILE A 209 -1.34 -2.92 -10.58
N ILE A 210 -1.25 -1.91 -11.43
CA ILE A 210 -2.36 -1.48 -12.31
C ILE A 210 -2.79 -2.60 -13.25
N GLU A 211 -1.85 -3.33 -13.86
CA GLU A 211 -2.17 -4.49 -14.70
C GLU A 211 -3.00 -5.54 -13.93
N ILE A 212 -2.65 -5.79 -12.65
CA ILE A 212 -3.39 -6.74 -11.82
C ILE A 212 -4.78 -6.20 -11.48
N ILE A 213 -4.90 -4.91 -11.15
CA ILE A 213 -6.19 -4.26 -10.89
C ILE A 213 -7.13 -4.37 -12.08
N ASN A 214 -6.61 -4.17 -13.29
CA ASN A 214 -7.40 -4.27 -14.52
C ASN A 214 -7.90 -5.69 -14.83
N GLN A 215 -7.40 -6.70 -14.12
CA GLN A 215 -7.81 -8.11 -14.23
C GLN A 215 -8.75 -8.56 -13.10
N LEU A 216 -9.11 -7.65 -12.18
CA LEU A 216 -10.09 -7.90 -11.13
C LEU A 216 -11.53 -7.63 -11.63
#